data_e60836e823513884232e6f7ad40a4834
#
_entry.id   e60836e823513884232e6f7ad40a4834
#
_cell.length_a   1.000
_cell.length_b   1.000
_cell.length_c   1.000
_cell.angle_alpha   90.00
_cell.angle_beta   90.00
_cell.angle_gamma   90.00
#
_symmetry.space_group_name_H-M   'P 1'
#
loop_
_entity.id
_entity.type
_entity.pdbx_description
1 polymer ?
#
loop_
_entity_poly.entity_id
_entity_poly.type
_entity_poly.pdbx_seq_one_letter_code
_entity_poly.pdbx_strand_id
1 'polypeptide(L)'
;DNGYDISDYRAIMKEFGTMEDFDRMLRAAHERGIRLVMDLVVNHTSDEHPWFVESRKSTDNPYRDYYIWRPAKDGREPNNWGSCFSGSAWEYDDTTDMYYLHLFSKKQPDLNWDNPKVRDEVFDMMNWWLDKGVDGFRMDVISLISKKPDLPDGEPGINGYASFNEPANGPHVHEYLQEMRRRVLDGRDTITVGECSGVTLEEAKKYARSDEKELNMVVQFEH
;
A
#
# COMPACT_ATOMS: atom_id res chain seq x y z
N ASP A 1 -12.39 9.98 -5.83
CA ASP A 1 -11.67 8.93 -6.53
C ASP A 1 -12.50 7.66 -6.65
N ASN A 2 -11.89 6.57 -7.07
CA ASN A 2 -12.54 5.28 -7.26
C ASN A 2 -12.30 4.30 -6.10
N GLY A 3 -12.00 4.78 -4.90
CA GLY A 3 -11.82 3.99 -3.69
C GLY A 3 -10.38 3.54 -3.41
N TYR A 4 -9.40 3.95 -4.20
CA TYR A 4 -7.99 3.59 -4.02
C TYR A 4 -7.10 4.76 -3.57
N ASP A 5 -7.68 5.88 -3.13
CA ASP A 5 -7.00 6.97 -2.42
C ASP A 5 -7.67 7.17 -1.06
N ILE A 6 -7.22 6.40 -0.08
CA ILE A 6 -7.83 6.35 1.25
C ILE A 6 -7.46 7.60 2.04
N SER A 7 -8.46 8.39 2.42
CA SER A 7 -8.29 9.57 3.29
C SER A 7 -8.53 9.27 4.77
N ASP A 8 -9.27 8.19 5.08
CA ASP A 8 -9.48 7.70 6.45
C ASP A 8 -9.70 6.19 6.41
N TYR A 9 -8.77 5.44 7.00
CA TYR A 9 -8.82 3.97 7.03
C TYR A 9 -9.91 3.39 7.95
N ARG A 10 -10.56 4.19 8.80
CA ARG A 10 -11.53 3.73 9.79
C ARG A 10 -12.91 4.36 9.60
N ALA A 11 -13.17 4.91 8.42
CA ALA A 11 -14.45 5.48 8.06
C ALA A 11 -15.11 4.75 6.89
N ILE A 12 -16.40 4.95 6.74
CA ILE A 12 -17.18 4.56 5.55
C ILE A 12 -17.40 5.81 4.71
N MET A 13 -17.19 5.70 3.41
CA MET A 13 -17.45 6.78 2.47
C MET A 13 -18.93 7.17 2.55
N LYS A 14 -19.18 8.45 2.74
CA LYS A 14 -20.51 9.00 3.04
C LYS A 14 -21.59 8.58 2.02
N GLU A 15 -21.20 8.42 0.76
CA GLU A 15 -22.07 7.99 -0.33
C GLU A 15 -22.56 6.54 -0.17
N PHE A 16 -21.83 5.72 0.59
CA PHE A 16 -22.18 4.31 0.85
C PHE A 16 -22.86 4.09 2.20
N GLY A 17 -22.96 5.13 3.02
CA GLY A 17 -23.66 5.06 4.31
C GLY A 17 -22.75 5.37 5.51
N THR A 18 -23.11 4.77 6.63
CA THR A 18 -22.45 4.99 7.93
C THR A 18 -21.74 3.71 8.40
N MET A 19 -20.98 3.82 9.50
CA MET A 19 -20.38 2.66 10.15
C MET A 19 -21.44 1.70 10.70
N GLU A 20 -22.59 2.22 11.16
CA GLU A 20 -23.74 1.41 11.60
C GLU A 20 -24.35 0.63 10.43
N ASP A 21 -24.38 1.22 9.23
CA ASP A 21 -24.84 0.52 8.01
C ASP A 21 -23.89 -0.62 7.66
N PHE A 22 -22.58 -0.38 7.75
CA PHE A 22 -21.56 -1.41 7.57
C PHE A 22 -21.72 -2.54 8.59
N ASP A 23 -21.86 -2.22 9.87
CA ASP A 23 -22.02 -3.21 10.93
C ASP A 23 -23.29 -4.06 10.74
N ARG A 24 -24.38 -3.45 10.26
CA ARG A 24 -25.63 -4.14 9.93
C ARG A 24 -25.46 -5.07 8.72
N MET A 25 -24.77 -4.61 7.67
CA MET A 25 -24.45 -5.41 6.50
C MET A 25 -23.58 -6.61 6.87
N LEU A 26 -22.52 -6.41 7.65
CA LEU A 26 -21.60 -7.46 8.07
C LEU A 26 -22.33 -8.55 8.86
N ARG A 27 -23.15 -8.18 9.84
CA ARG A 27 -24.00 -9.14 10.58
C ARG A 27 -24.92 -9.92 9.66
N ALA A 28 -25.60 -9.24 8.75
CA ALA A 28 -26.53 -9.90 7.81
C ALA A 28 -25.82 -10.85 6.83
N ALA A 29 -24.58 -10.57 6.46
CA ALA A 29 -23.73 -11.46 5.67
C ALA A 29 -23.38 -12.73 6.48
N HIS A 30 -22.90 -12.56 7.70
CA HIS A 30 -22.54 -13.68 8.59
C HIS A 30 -23.73 -14.58 8.92
N GLU A 31 -24.91 -14.02 9.17
CA GLU A 31 -26.16 -14.79 9.38
C GLU A 31 -26.51 -15.70 8.19
N ARG A 32 -25.99 -15.39 7.00
CA ARG A 32 -26.17 -16.16 5.76
C ARG A 32 -24.97 -17.03 5.41
N GLY A 33 -23.99 -17.11 6.30
CA GLY A 33 -22.73 -17.85 6.07
C GLY A 33 -21.81 -17.20 5.02
N ILE A 34 -21.98 -15.91 4.75
CA ILE A 34 -21.14 -15.15 3.83
C ILE A 34 -20.02 -14.46 4.63
N ARG A 35 -18.78 -14.68 4.24
CA ARG A 35 -17.60 -14.01 4.80
C ARG A 35 -17.29 -12.73 4.01
N LEU A 36 -16.89 -11.67 4.70
CA LEU A 36 -16.53 -10.40 4.12
C LEU A 36 -15.01 -10.23 4.07
N VAL A 37 -14.46 -10.14 2.87
CA VAL A 37 -13.06 -9.80 2.61
C VAL A 37 -12.99 -8.34 2.15
N MET A 38 -12.25 -7.52 2.86
CA MET A 38 -12.09 -6.10 2.54
C MET A 38 -10.86 -5.85 1.68
N ASP A 39 -10.94 -4.84 0.84
CA ASP A 39 -9.76 -4.32 0.13
C ASP A 39 -8.85 -3.56 1.11
N LEU A 40 -7.56 -3.88 1.11
CA LEU A 40 -6.52 -3.28 1.95
C LEU A 40 -5.56 -2.50 1.06
N VAL A 41 -5.72 -1.19 1.01
CA VAL A 41 -4.92 -0.28 0.20
C VAL A 41 -3.86 0.37 1.09
N VAL A 42 -2.67 -0.21 1.13
CA VAL A 42 -1.61 0.20 2.09
C VAL A 42 -0.25 0.47 1.43
N ASN A 43 -0.16 0.41 0.10
CA ASN A 43 1.02 0.92 -0.60
C ASN A 43 1.06 2.45 -0.57
N HIS A 44 -0.10 3.11 -0.59
CA HIS A 44 -0.27 4.56 -0.66
C HIS A 44 -1.52 4.99 0.11
N THR A 45 -1.65 6.28 0.36
CA THR A 45 -2.88 6.90 0.88
C THR A 45 -3.42 7.92 -0.12
N SER A 46 -4.56 8.56 0.20
CA SER A 46 -4.91 9.83 -0.43
C SER A 46 -3.92 10.92 -0.05
N ASP A 47 -3.73 11.91 -0.93
CA ASP A 47 -3.05 13.18 -0.62
C ASP A 47 -3.86 14.03 0.39
N GLU A 48 -5.13 13.68 0.62
CA GLU A 48 -6.01 14.28 1.65
C GLU A 48 -5.92 13.56 3.00
N HIS A 49 -5.18 12.43 3.08
CA HIS A 49 -4.98 11.75 4.36
C HIS A 49 -4.22 12.65 5.35
N PRO A 50 -4.65 12.72 6.63
CA PRO A 50 -4.01 13.58 7.63
C PRO A 50 -2.50 13.39 7.74
N TRP A 51 -1.99 12.17 7.57
CA TRP A 51 -0.55 11.89 7.57
C TRP A 51 0.18 12.62 6.44
N PHE A 52 -0.38 12.62 5.22
CA PHE A 52 0.24 13.31 4.09
C PHE A 52 0.13 14.83 4.22
N VAL A 53 -1.03 15.33 4.63
CA VAL A 53 -1.23 16.76 4.89
C VAL A 53 -0.23 17.28 5.90
N GLU A 54 0.06 16.54 6.98
CA GLU A 54 1.10 16.89 7.94
C GLU A 54 2.51 16.73 7.36
N SER A 55 2.78 15.61 6.67
CA SER A 55 4.08 15.27 6.07
C SER A 55 4.62 16.38 5.16
N ARG A 56 3.78 17.07 4.40
CA ARG A 56 4.19 18.10 3.46
C ARG A 56 4.37 19.50 4.07
N LYS A 57 4.07 19.71 5.37
CA LYS A 57 4.19 21.01 6.01
C LYS A 57 5.65 21.45 6.24
N SER A 58 6.50 20.50 6.62
CA SER A 58 7.93 20.75 6.83
C SER A 58 8.73 19.46 6.80
N THR A 59 10.05 19.58 6.60
CA THR A 59 10.97 18.44 6.56
C THR A 59 11.23 17.81 7.92
N ASP A 60 10.92 18.48 9.02
CA ASP A 60 11.06 18.02 10.40
C ASP A 60 9.72 17.59 11.04
N ASN A 61 8.64 17.56 10.25
CA ASN A 61 7.34 17.12 10.73
C ASN A 61 7.39 15.64 11.14
N PRO A 62 6.75 15.23 12.26
CA PRO A 62 6.73 13.84 12.73
C PRO A 62 6.20 12.82 11.71
N TYR A 63 5.38 13.25 10.76
CA TYR A 63 4.84 12.42 9.67
C TYR A 63 5.68 12.47 8.39
N ARG A 64 6.80 13.24 8.37
CA ARG A 64 7.60 13.38 7.15
C ARG A 64 8.00 12.04 6.57
N ASP A 65 8.53 11.16 7.39
CA ASP A 65 9.03 9.85 7.00
C ASP A 65 7.95 8.77 6.87
N TYR A 66 6.66 9.15 6.96
CA TYR A 66 5.56 8.25 6.61
C TYR A 66 5.45 8.04 5.11
N TYR A 67 6.00 8.97 4.32
CA TYR A 67 6.02 8.94 2.85
C TYR A 67 7.45 9.01 2.33
N ILE A 68 7.61 8.65 1.07
CA ILE A 68 8.92 8.63 0.42
C ILE A 68 9.18 9.98 -0.25
N TRP A 69 10.01 10.78 0.41
CA TRP A 69 10.45 12.09 -0.06
C TRP A 69 11.91 12.06 -0.47
N ARG A 70 12.25 12.73 -1.57
CA ARG A 70 13.64 12.88 -2.02
C ARG A 70 13.88 14.28 -2.58
N PRO A 71 15.09 14.85 -2.41
CA PRO A 71 15.47 16.08 -3.08
C PRO A 71 15.63 15.85 -4.58
N ALA A 72 15.61 16.93 -5.35
CA ALA A 72 15.99 16.88 -6.76
C ALA A 72 17.38 16.28 -6.93
N LYS A 73 17.56 15.48 -7.98
CA LYS A 73 18.87 14.95 -8.41
C LYS A 73 19.26 15.66 -9.70
N ASP A 74 20.33 16.44 -9.66
CA ASP A 74 20.81 17.23 -10.80
C ASP A 74 19.72 18.12 -11.43
N GLY A 75 18.84 18.69 -10.59
CA GLY A 75 17.74 19.56 -11.01
C GLY A 75 16.57 18.82 -11.69
N ARG A 76 16.47 17.52 -11.51
CA ARG A 76 15.42 16.64 -12.05
C ARG A 76 14.80 15.77 -10.95
N GLU A 77 13.86 14.92 -11.36
CA GLU A 77 13.28 13.89 -10.51
C GLU A 77 14.38 12.98 -9.91
N PRO A 78 14.17 12.40 -8.74
CA PRO A 78 15.14 11.55 -8.03
C PRO A 78 15.62 10.35 -8.83
N ASN A 79 14.75 9.77 -9.67
CA ASN A 79 15.06 8.70 -10.60
C ASN A 79 14.07 8.70 -11.78
N ASN A 80 14.20 7.74 -12.70
CA ASN A 80 13.36 7.64 -13.89
C ASN A 80 12.13 6.73 -13.72
N TRP A 81 11.65 6.49 -12.51
CA TRP A 81 10.47 5.64 -12.33
C TRP A 81 9.21 6.28 -12.92
N GLY A 82 8.44 5.45 -13.62
CA GLY A 82 7.17 5.85 -14.21
C GLY A 82 5.98 5.55 -13.32
N SER A 83 4.96 6.40 -13.42
CA SER A 83 3.65 6.15 -12.84
C SER A 83 2.85 5.14 -13.67
N CYS A 84 2.00 4.34 -13.02
CA CYS A 84 1.04 3.46 -13.69
C CYS A 84 0.13 4.23 -14.67
N PHE A 85 -0.18 5.49 -14.37
CA PHE A 85 -1.05 6.35 -15.18
C PHE A 85 -0.29 7.25 -16.14
N SER A 86 0.97 6.91 -16.44
CA SER A 86 1.91 7.63 -17.30
C SER A 86 2.63 8.81 -16.65
N GLY A 87 3.79 9.15 -17.21
CA GLY A 87 4.66 10.21 -16.72
C GLY A 87 5.53 9.76 -15.54
N SER A 88 6.15 10.71 -14.86
CA SER A 88 7.00 10.46 -13.71
C SER A 88 6.21 9.90 -12.53
N ALA A 89 6.84 9.02 -11.74
CA ALA A 89 6.33 8.60 -10.43
C ALA A 89 6.68 9.61 -9.31
N TRP A 90 7.23 10.75 -9.65
CA TRP A 90 7.64 11.78 -8.70
C TRP A 90 6.91 13.10 -8.97
N GLU A 91 6.34 13.66 -7.92
CA GLU A 91 5.74 15.00 -7.96
C GLU A 91 6.50 15.95 -7.05
N TYR A 92 6.85 17.11 -7.62
CA TYR A 92 7.51 18.19 -6.88
C TYR A 92 6.52 18.91 -5.96
N ASP A 93 6.96 19.12 -4.71
CA ASP A 93 6.24 19.91 -3.71
C ASP A 93 7.07 21.15 -3.34
N ASP A 94 6.54 22.32 -3.69
CA ASP A 94 7.20 23.61 -3.50
C ASP A 94 7.27 24.06 -2.02
N THR A 95 6.45 23.45 -1.15
CA THR A 95 6.43 23.76 0.28
C THR A 95 7.75 23.40 0.96
N THR A 96 8.34 22.28 0.54
CA THR A 96 9.58 21.76 1.15
C THR A 96 10.72 21.58 0.16
N ASP A 97 10.56 22.02 -1.09
CA ASP A 97 11.55 21.90 -2.17
C ASP A 97 12.02 20.44 -2.37
N MET A 98 11.06 19.49 -2.35
CA MET A 98 11.33 18.07 -2.51
C MET A 98 10.28 17.38 -3.37
N TYR A 99 10.60 16.19 -3.85
CA TYR A 99 9.68 15.30 -4.56
C TYR A 99 9.13 14.24 -3.63
N TYR A 100 7.84 13.88 -3.78
CA TYR A 100 7.28 12.67 -3.19
C TYR A 100 7.00 11.61 -4.26
N LEU A 101 7.12 10.34 -3.86
CA LEU A 101 6.84 9.20 -4.73
C LEU A 101 5.33 8.95 -4.82
N HIS A 102 4.84 8.67 -6.04
CA HIS A 102 3.49 8.21 -6.31
C HIS A 102 3.50 7.21 -7.49
N LEU A 103 3.53 5.93 -7.22
CA LEU A 103 3.53 4.93 -8.30
C LEU A 103 2.23 4.91 -9.10
N PHE A 104 1.17 5.51 -8.57
CA PHE A 104 -0.13 5.69 -9.23
C PHE A 104 -0.42 7.17 -9.49
N SER A 105 -1.57 7.68 -9.08
CA SER A 105 -1.89 9.10 -9.24
C SER A 105 -1.06 9.98 -8.28
N LYS A 106 -0.81 11.23 -8.67
CA LYS A 106 -0.28 12.28 -7.76
C LYS A 106 -1.09 12.43 -6.47
N LYS A 107 -2.37 12.03 -6.51
CA LYS A 107 -3.25 11.99 -5.34
C LYS A 107 -3.09 10.73 -4.49
N GLN A 108 -2.11 9.87 -4.80
CA GLN A 108 -1.86 8.60 -4.13
C GLN A 108 -0.38 8.49 -3.73
N PRO A 109 0.09 9.34 -2.78
CA PRO A 109 1.48 9.30 -2.31
C PRO A 109 1.83 7.98 -1.65
N ASP A 110 2.98 7.41 -2.01
CA ASP A 110 3.44 6.12 -1.53
C ASP A 110 3.94 6.18 -0.08
N LEU A 111 3.46 5.24 0.72
CA LEU A 111 3.88 5.07 2.11
C LEU A 111 5.31 4.50 2.20
N ASN A 112 6.04 4.94 3.20
CA ASN A 112 7.37 4.46 3.54
C ASN A 112 7.30 3.30 4.54
N TRP A 113 7.22 2.07 4.03
CA TRP A 113 7.16 0.86 4.87
C TRP A 113 8.46 0.54 5.62
N ASP A 114 9.59 1.15 5.24
CA ASP A 114 10.82 1.05 6.03
C ASP A 114 10.67 1.72 7.41
N ASN A 115 9.74 2.67 7.52
CA ASN A 115 9.41 3.30 8.78
C ASN A 115 8.52 2.38 9.63
N PRO A 116 9.00 1.90 10.79
CA PRO A 116 8.22 1.00 11.66
C PRO A 116 6.91 1.62 12.16
N LYS A 117 6.84 2.95 12.29
CA LYS A 117 5.60 3.63 12.69
C LYS A 117 4.49 3.47 11.65
N VAL A 118 4.84 3.47 10.36
CA VAL A 118 3.87 3.21 9.28
C VAL A 118 3.33 1.78 9.41
N ARG A 119 4.20 0.79 9.65
CA ARG A 119 3.79 -0.59 9.86
C ARG A 119 2.89 -0.74 11.10
N ASP A 120 3.25 -0.05 12.20
CA ASP A 120 2.45 -0.05 13.43
C ASP A 120 1.03 0.47 13.17
N GLU A 121 0.89 1.59 12.48
CA GLU A 121 -0.41 2.19 12.13
C GLU A 121 -1.24 1.27 11.22
N VAL A 122 -0.61 0.67 10.21
CA VAL A 122 -1.29 -0.27 9.29
C VAL A 122 -1.77 -1.51 10.06
N PHE A 123 -0.93 -2.11 10.89
CA PHE A 123 -1.30 -3.32 11.64
C PHE A 123 -2.37 -3.04 12.71
N ASP A 124 -2.33 -1.88 13.33
CA ASP A 124 -3.37 -1.44 14.26
C ASP A 124 -4.72 -1.23 13.56
N MET A 125 -4.70 -0.62 12.38
CA MET A 125 -5.89 -0.48 11.55
C MET A 125 -6.45 -1.84 11.09
N MET A 126 -5.59 -2.77 10.66
CA MET A 126 -6.02 -4.11 10.26
C MET A 126 -6.65 -4.86 11.44
N ASN A 127 -6.04 -4.82 12.63
CA ASN A 127 -6.59 -5.42 13.84
C ASN A 127 -7.96 -4.83 14.18
N TRP A 128 -8.12 -3.52 14.07
CA TRP A 128 -9.39 -2.85 14.33
C TRP A 128 -10.52 -3.37 13.41
N TRP A 129 -10.26 -3.60 12.11
CA TRP A 129 -11.24 -4.16 11.19
C TRP A 129 -11.53 -5.63 11.47
N LEU A 130 -10.52 -6.44 11.82
CA LEU A 130 -10.70 -7.84 12.20
C LEU A 130 -11.50 -7.96 13.50
N ASP A 131 -11.25 -7.08 14.48
CA ASP A 131 -12.00 -7.03 15.73
C ASP A 131 -13.47 -6.59 15.53
N LYS A 132 -13.75 -5.81 14.48
CA LYS A 132 -15.13 -5.55 14.03
C LYS A 132 -15.81 -6.77 13.40
N GLY A 133 -15.06 -7.77 12.98
CA GLY A 133 -15.58 -9.01 12.42
C GLY A 133 -15.35 -9.19 10.92
N VAL A 134 -14.53 -8.37 10.27
CA VAL A 134 -14.10 -8.61 8.90
C VAL A 134 -13.32 -9.92 8.83
N ASP A 135 -13.54 -10.73 7.78
CA ASP A 135 -13.03 -12.10 7.69
C ASP A 135 -11.70 -12.20 6.94
N GLY A 136 -11.15 -11.08 6.47
CA GLY A 136 -9.88 -11.08 5.79
C GLY A 136 -9.69 -9.88 4.86
N PHE A 137 -8.59 -9.93 4.10
CA PHE A 137 -8.18 -8.82 3.24
C PHE A 137 -7.76 -9.28 1.84
N ARG A 138 -8.21 -8.54 0.82
CA ARG A 138 -7.55 -8.48 -0.48
C ARG A 138 -6.56 -7.32 -0.42
N MET A 139 -5.29 -7.60 -0.59
CA MET A 139 -4.20 -6.65 -0.40
C MET A 139 -3.80 -6.05 -1.75
N ASP A 140 -4.17 -4.79 -1.93
CA ASP A 140 -3.92 -4.02 -3.14
C ASP A 140 -2.42 -3.83 -3.36
N VAL A 141 -1.94 -4.19 -4.54
CA VAL A 141 -0.54 -4.05 -5.02
C VAL A 141 0.53 -4.35 -3.97
N ILE A 142 0.32 -5.38 -3.18
CA ILE A 142 1.13 -5.67 -1.98
C ILE A 142 2.60 -5.95 -2.29
N SER A 143 2.94 -6.33 -3.51
CA SER A 143 4.32 -6.51 -3.97
C SER A 143 5.11 -5.19 -4.05
N LEU A 144 4.43 -4.03 -4.00
CA LEU A 144 5.04 -2.71 -4.13
C LEU A 144 5.40 -2.05 -2.79
N ILE A 145 5.02 -2.60 -1.64
CA ILE A 145 5.21 -1.94 -0.34
C ILE A 145 6.68 -1.77 0.06
N SER A 146 7.57 -2.67 -0.37
CA SER A 146 9.02 -2.55 -0.16
C SER A 146 9.67 -2.04 -1.44
N LYS A 147 10.34 -0.89 -1.36
CA LYS A 147 11.05 -0.31 -2.50
C LYS A 147 12.50 -0.80 -2.53
N LYS A 148 13.15 -0.74 -3.71
CA LYS A 148 14.58 -1.02 -3.83
C LYS A 148 15.39 0.02 -3.03
N PRO A 149 16.45 -0.39 -2.31
CA PRO A 149 17.36 0.56 -1.65
C PRO A 149 17.90 1.58 -2.64
N ASP A 150 18.16 2.79 -2.17
CA ASP A 150 18.73 3.89 -2.95
C ASP A 150 17.90 4.31 -4.18
N LEU A 151 16.73 3.73 -4.40
CA LEU A 151 15.80 4.06 -5.48
C LEU A 151 16.52 4.21 -6.84
N PRO A 152 17.18 3.14 -7.35
CA PRO A 152 17.98 3.23 -8.56
C PRO A 152 17.11 3.50 -9.79
N ASP A 153 17.71 4.08 -10.84
CA ASP A 153 17.08 4.14 -12.15
C ASP A 153 16.77 2.72 -12.65
N GLY A 154 15.63 2.56 -13.29
CA GLY A 154 15.24 1.32 -13.99
C GLY A 154 15.46 1.40 -15.49
N GLU A 155 15.22 0.30 -16.20
CA GLU A 155 15.30 0.28 -17.66
C GLU A 155 14.22 1.19 -18.25
N PRO A 156 14.62 2.21 -19.04
CA PRO A 156 13.68 3.16 -19.58
C PRO A 156 12.79 2.54 -20.67
N GLY A 157 11.49 2.73 -20.54
CA GLY A 157 10.53 2.42 -21.59
C GLY A 157 10.51 3.47 -22.72
N ILE A 158 9.54 3.34 -23.61
CA ILE A 158 9.40 4.21 -24.80
C ILE A 158 9.33 5.70 -24.45
N ASN A 159 8.75 6.04 -23.30
CA ASN A 159 8.58 7.43 -22.84
C ASN A 159 9.74 7.91 -21.95
N GLY A 160 10.84 7.15 -21.84
CA GLY A 160 12.00 7.49 -21.01
C GLY A 160 11.84 7.13 -19.52
N TYR A 161 10.66 6.73 -19.09
CA TYR A 161 10.41 6.27 -17.72
C TYR A 161 10.47 4.75 -17.63
N ALA A 162 10.97 4.24 -16.53
CA ALA A 162 10.90 2.81 -16.20
C ALA A 162 9.46 2.39 -15.86
N SER A 163 9.18 1.09 -15.90
CA SER A 163 7.88 0.55 -15.52
C SER A 163 7.52 0.94 -14.07
N PHE A 164 6.24 1.18 -13.78
CA PHE A 164 5.76 1.38 -12.40
C PHE A 164 5.97 0.12 -11.51
N ASN A 165 6.20 -1.05 -12.12
CA ASN A 165 6.57 -2.28 -11.43
C ASN A 165 8.09 -2.38 -11.13
N GLU A 166 8.91 -1.43 -11.59
CA GLU A 166 10.36 -1.44 -11.32
C GLU A 166 10.69 -1.58 -9.82
N PRO A 167 9.97 -0.91 -8.89
CA PRO A 167 10.19 -1.09 -7.46
C PRO A 167 9.60 -2.36 -6.85
N ALA A 168 8.88 -3.20 -7.60
CA ALA A 168 8.22 -4.38 -7.04
C ALA A 168 9.21 -5.39 -6.42
N ASN A 169 8.71 -6.15 -5.45
CA ASN A 169 9.46 -7.21 -4.76
C ASN A 169 10.77 -6.71 -4.13
N GLY A 170 10.73 -5.52 -3.52
CA GLY A 170 11.86 -4.97 -2.79
C GLY A 170 12.33 -5.90 -1.66
N PRO A 171 13.56 -5.71 -1.15
CA PRO A 171 14.25 -6.70 -0.33
C PRO A 171 13.55 -7.05 0.99
N HIS A 172 12.70 -6.17 1.51
CA HIS A 172 12.03 -6.34 2.80
C HIS A 172 10.56 -6.76 2.70
N VAL A 173 10.01 -6.98 1.48
CA VAL A 173 8.59 -7.28 1.32
C VAL A 173 8.15 -8.50 2.13
N HIS A 174 8.92 -9.59 2.08
CA HIS A 174 8.62 -10.81 2.82
C HIS A 174 8.76 -10.63 4.34
N GLU A 175 9.73 -9.83 4.81
CA GLU A 175 9.87 -9.49 6.22
C GLU A 175 8.63 -8.74 6.74
N TYR A 176 8.12 -7.77 5.97
CA TYR A 176 6.92 -7.01 6.33
C TYR A 176 5.66 -7.88 6.33
N LEU A 177 5.52 -8.77 5.36
CA LEU A 177 4.39 -9.69 5.30
C LEU A 177 4.42 -10.72 6.45
N GLN A 178 5.60 -11.22 6.80
CA GLN A 178 5.77 -12.10 7.96
C GLN A 178 5.55 -11.36 9.29
N GLU A 179 5.95 -10.09 9.39
CA GLU A 179 5.62 -9.24 10.54
C GLU A 179 4.10 -9.04 10.63
N MET A 180 3.45 -8.69 9.53
CA MET A 180 1.99 -8.58 9.42
C MET A 180 1.31 -9.88 9.86
N ARG A 181 1.78 -11.03 9.39
CA ARG A 181 1.24 -12.34 9.75
C ARG A 181 1.27 -12.55 11.26
N ARG A 182 2.44 -12.39 11.88
CA ARG A 182 2.61 -12.58 13.32
C ARG A 182 1.81 -11.60 14.18
N ARG A 183 1.68 -10.35 13.74
CA ARG A 183 1.07 -9.29 14.56
C ARG A 183 -0.43 -9.14 14.36
N VAL A 184 -0.96 -9.64 13.23
CA VAL A 184 -2.35 -9.40 12.83
C VAL A 184 -3.12 -10.68 12.56
N LEU A 185 -2.55 -11.61 11.80
CA LEU A 185 -3.30 -12.73 11.22
C LEU A 185 -3.18 -14.03 12.00
N ASP A 186 -2.06 -14.27 12.71
CA ASP A 186 -1.86 -15.51 13.45
C ASP A 186 -2.90 -15.69 14.56
N GLY A 187 -3.45 -16.89 14.62
CA GLY A 187 -4.50 -17.25 15.57
C GLY A 187 -5.91 -16.80 15.19
N ARG A 188 -6.08 -16.15 14.04
CA ARG A 188 -7.39 -15.75 13.50
C ARG A 188 -7.78 -16.63 12.30
N ASP A 189 -9.07 -16.93 12.17
CA ASP A 189 -9.62 -17.62 10.97
C ASP A 189 -9.90 -16.58 9.88
N THR A 190 -8.84 -16.16 9.20
CA THR A 190 -8.90 -15.11 8.17
C THR A 190 -8.40 -15.62 6.83
N ILE A 191 -8.85 -14.99 5.74
CA ILE A 191 -8.34 -15.21 4.40
C ILE A 191 -7.61 -13.98 3.89
N THR A 192 -6.46 -14.16 3.23
CA THR A 192 -5.69 -13.10 2.61
C THR A 192 -5.39 -13.41 1.16
N VAL A 193 -5.63 -12.41 0.29
CA VAL A 193 -5.38 -12.49 -1.15
C VAL A 193 -4.49 -11.31 -1.53
N GLY A 194 -3.25 -11.55 -1.92
CA GLY A 194 -2.32 -10.50 -2.36
C GLY A 194 -2.44 -10.25 -3.86
N GLU A 195 -2.62 -9.01 -4.26
CA GLU A 195 -2.39 -8.59 -5.63
C GLU A 195 -0.91 -8.32 -5.81
N CYS A 196 -0.25 -9.16 -6.64
CA CYS A 196 1.19 -9.13 -6.84
C CYS A 196 1.50 -8.86 -8.32
N SER A 197 1.52 -7.57 -8.69
CA SER A 197 1.97 -7.13 -10.00
C SER A 197 3.50 -7.27 -10.13
N GLY A 198 3.98 -7.61 -11.33
CA GLY A 198 5.41 -7.70 -11.63
C GLY A 198 6.12 -8.88 -10.97
N VAL A 199 5.40 -9.95 -10.60
CA VAL A 199 5.99 -11.14 -9.99
C VAL A 199 6.04 -12.32 -10.95
N THR A 200 7.15 -13.05 -10.94
CA THR A 200 7.27 -14.34 -11.59
C THR A 200 6.52 -15.43 -10.80
N LEU A 201 6.27 -16.58 -11.42
CA LEU A 201 5.69 -17.71 -10.71
C LEU A 201 6.52 -18.16 -9.50
N GLU A 202 7.84 -18.08 -9.59
CA GLU A 202 8.73 -18.44 -8.48
C GLU A 202 8.65 -17.44 -7.33
N GLU A 203 8.50 -16.16 -7.62
CA GLU A 203 8.25 -15.13 -6.59
C GLU A 203 6.87 -15.26 -5.98
N ALA A 204 5.83 -15.47 -6.80
CA ALA A 204 4.46 -15.69 -6.32
C ALA A 204 4.36 -16.84 -5.29
N LYS A 205 5.12 -17.91 -5.49
CA LYS A 205 5.21 -19.02 -4.54
C LYS A 205 5.74 -18.59 -3.16
N LYS A 206 6.61 -17.59 -3.09
CA LYS A 206 7.13 -17.10 -1.80
C LYS A 206 6.02 -16.44 -0.98
N TYR A 207 5.16 -15.63 -1.64
CA TYR A 207 4.05 -14.94 -0.97
C TYR A 207 2.99 -15.88 -0.41
N ALA A 208 2.73 -17.01 -1.07
CA ALA A 208 1.62 -17.93 -0.73
C ALA A 208 2.07 -19.27 -0.17
N ARG A 209 3.34 -19.44 0.20
CA ARG A 209 3.83 -20.66 0.84
C ARG A 209 3.43 -20.72 2.31
N SER A 210 2.87 -21.85 2.71
CA SER A 210 2.45 -22.06 4.10
C SER A 210 3.61 -22.08 5.11
N ASP A 211 4.80 -22.50 4.68
CA ASP A 211 6.01 -22.53 5.51
C ASP A 211 6.61 -21.13 5.72
N GLU A 212 6.42 -20.19 4.79
CA GLU A 212 6.84 -18.82 4.92
C GLU A 212 5.87 -17.96 5.77
N LYS A 213 4.65 -18.45 6.00
CA LYS A 213 3.62 -17.81 6.82
C LYS A 213 3.33 -16.35 6.42
N GLU A 214 3.04 -16.14 5.17
CA GLU A 214 2.65 -14.83 4.63
C GLU A 214 1.17 -14.82 4.28
N LEU A 215 0.82 -14.95 3.00
CA LEU A 215 -0.55 -14.86 2.49
C LEU A 215 -1.13 -16.25 2.21
N ASN A 216 -2.46 -16.33 2.12
CA ASN A 216 -3.12 -17.58 1.73
C ASN A 216 -3.06 -17.81 0.22
N MET A 217 -3.17 -16.74 -0.58
CA MET A 217 -3.11 -16.82 -2.04
C MET A 217 -2.66 -15.47 -2.64
N VAL A 218 -2.29 -15.51 -3.91
CA VAL A 218 -1.95 -14.34 -4.71
C VAL A 218 -2.73 -14.35 -6.02
N VAL A 219 -2.99 -13.14 -6.53
CA VAL A 219 -3.48 -12.89 -7.89
C VAL A 219 -2.34 -12.28 -8.69
N GLN A 220 -2.08 -12.85 -9.87
CA GLN A 220 -1.12 -12.35 -10.85
C GLN A 220 -1.86 -11.95 -12.11
N PHE A 221 -1.33 -10.96 -12.82
CA PHE A 221 -1.88 -10.49 -14.10
C PHE A 221 -0.99 -10.85 -15.31
N GLU A 222 0.22 -11.33 -15.05
CA GLU A 222 1.18 -11.78 -16.07
C GLU A 222 0.91 -13.24 -16.45
N HIS A 223 0.41 -13.45 -17.68
CA HIS A 223 0.19 -14.78 -18.28
C HIS A 223 0.82 -14.85 -19.66
#